data_b4a6f5b4e28a7dcdacddc5d35b95d7f7
#
_entry.id   b4a6f5b4e28a7dcdacddc5d35b95d7f7
#
_cell.length_a   1.000
_cell.length_b   1.000
_cell.length_c   1.000
_cell.angle_alpha   90.00
_cell.angle_beta   90.00
_cell.angle_gamma   90.00
#
_symmetry.space_group_name_H-M   'P 1'
#
loop_
_entity.id
_entity.type
_entity.pdbx_description
1 polymer ?
#
loop_
_entity_poly.entity_id
_entity_poly.type
_entity_poly.pdbx_seq_one_letter_code
_entity_poly.pdbx_strand_id
1 'polypeptide(L)'
;KLKKFNNIRNKLGKFIIKNLKSLKGIKVPLTKQKNSHIVHHLICLQYNELETGVSKERYMKALEKEGVNVSKGYPFTLYAIYYGFKKKGINFKKGLCPNAEKVIKKSIWINQLRPPATINDAKDIIKAFRKVNNNLIQLQDL
;
A
#
# COMPACT_ATOMS: atom_id res chain seq x y z
N LYS A 1 3.16 -26.62 0.35
CA LYS A 1 2.18 -25.53 0.60
C LYS A 1 2.73 -24.14 0.22
N LEU A 2 3.95 -23.76 0.64
CA LEU A 2 4.52 -22.43 0.42
C LEU A 2 4.55 -22.00 -1.07
N LYS A 3 5.11 -22.86 -1.94
CA LYS A 3 5.19 -22.60 -3.39
C LYS A 3 3.81 -22.33 -4.01
N LYS A 4 2.80 -23.14 -3.68
CA LYS A 4 1.42 -22.97 -4.16
C LYS A 4 0.84 -21.61 -3.72
N PHE A 5 1.01 -21.25 -2.43
CA PHE A 5 0.50 -19.99 -1.89
C PHE A 5 1.20 -18.78 -2.48
N ASN A 6 2.51 -18.84 -2.67
CA ASN A 6 3.26 -17.77 -3.29
C ASN A 6 2.86 -17.56 -4.76
N ASN A 7 2.57 -18.64 -5.50
CA ASN A 7 2.07 -18.53 -6.87
C ASN A 7 0.72 -17.81 -6.93
N ILE A 8 -0.21 -18.14 -6.01
CA ILE A 8 -1.50 -17.46 -5.90
C ILE A 8 -1.29 -15.98 -5.59
N ARG A 9 -0.53 -15.63 -4.56
CA ARG A 9 -0.22 -14.25 -4.19
C ARG A 9 0.38 -13.46 -5.35
N ASN A 10 1.33 -14.06 -6.08
CA ASN A 10 1.96 -13.41 -7.21
C ASN A 10 1.00 -13.17 -8.37
N LYS A 11 0.12 -14.14 -8.67
CA LYS A 11 -0.91 -13.98 -9.70
C LYS A 11 -1.86 -12.84 -9.35
N LEU A 12 -2.39 -12.83 -8.13
CA LEU A 12 -3.32 -11.80 -7.66
C LEU A 12 -2.64 -10.42 -7.57
N GLY A 13 -1.44 -10.35 -6.97
CA GLY A 13 -0.69 -9.12 -6.81
C GLY A 13 -0.35 -8.47 -8.15
N LYS A 14 0.17 -9.23 -9.11
CA LYS A 14 0.44 -8.73 -10.47
C LYS A 14 -0.82 -8.22 -11.16
N PHE A 15 -1.95 -8.92 -11.00
CA PHE A 15 -3.22 -8.52 -11.60
C PHE A 15 -3.72 -7.19 -11.00
N ILE A 16 -3.70 -7.04 -9.68
CA ILE A 16 -4.09 -5.79 -8.99
C ILE A 16 -3.16 -4.64 -9.42
N ILE A 17 -1.85 -4.83 -9.32
CA ILE A 17 -0.84 -3.80 -9.65
C ILE A 17 -1.03 -3.29 -11.08
N LYS A 18 -1.23 -4.21 -12.05
CA LYS A 18 -1.48 -3.84 -13.45
C LYS A 18 -2.69 -2.92 -13.62
N ASN A 19 -3.76 -3.18 -12.86
CA ASN A 19 -5.02 -2.44 -12.96
C ASN A 19 -5.05 -1.14 -12.16
N LEU A 20 -4.24 -1.02 -11.10
CA LEU A 20 -4.17 0.19 -10.29
C LEU A 20 -3.17 1.22 -10.84
N LYS A 21 -2.25 0.80 -11.73
CA LYS A 21 -1.16 1.64 -12.26
C LYS A 21 -1.64 2.94 -12.92
N SER A 22 -2.83 2.93 -13.53
CA SER A 22 -3.39 4.08 -14.25
C SER A 22 -4.25 5.01 -13.38
N LEU A 23 -4.43 4.69 -12.11
CA LEU A 23 -5.26 5.51 -11.22
C LEU A 23 -4.51 6.76 -10.78
N LYS A 24 -5.21 7.89 -10.81
CA LYS A 24 -4.68 9.20 -10.40
C LYS A 24 -4.19 9.15 -8.95
N GLY A 25 -3.00 9.64 -8.69
CA GLY A 25 -2.40 9.69 -7.37
C GLY A 25 -1.91 8.34 -6.82
N ILE A 26 -1.99 7.25 -7.58
CA ILE A 26 -1.51 5.93 -7.17
C ILE A 26 -0.22 5.57 -7.89
N LYS A 27 0.85 5.36 -7.11
CA LYS A 27 2.10 4.77 -7.61
C LYS A 27 2.22 3.34 -7.10
N VAL A 28 2.33 2.41 -8.03
CA VAL A 28 2.43 0.97 -7.74
C VAL A 28 3.89 0.53 -7.57
N PRO A 29 4.17 -0.56 -6.82
CA PRO A 29 5.51 -1.10 -6.68
C PRO A 29 5.99 -1.75 -8.00
N LEU A 30 7.29 -1.94 -8.10
CA LEU A 30 7.88 -2.72 -9.18
C LEU A 30 7.42 -4.18 -9.12
N THR A 31 7.05 -4.74 -10.27
CA THR A 31 6.59 -6.13 -10.39
C THR A 31 7.66 -7.07 -10.93
N LYS A 32 8.74 -6.50 -11.45
CA LYS A 32 9.91 -7.25 -11.96
C LYS A 32 11.18 -6.56 -11.51
N GLN A 33 12.13 -7.36 -11.07
CA GLN A 33 13.48 -6.92 -10.78
C GLN A 33 14.44 -7.98 -11.34
N LYS A 34 15.52 -7.54 -12.00
CA LYS A 34 16.52 -8.45 -12.56
C LYS A 34 17.11 -9.31 -11.43
N ASN A 35 17.20 -10.61 -11.66
CA ASN A 35 17.76 -11.59 -10.72
C ASN A 35 17.04 -11.71 -9.36
N SER A 36 15.74 -11.35 -9.29
CA SER A 36 14.97 -11.51 -8.07
C SER A 36 13.59 -12.12 -8.31
N HIS A 37 13.08 -12.81 -7.29
CA HIS A 37 11.74 -13.38 -7.28
C HIS A 37 10.89 -12.63 -6.26
N ILE A 38 9.96 -11.81 -6.75
CA ILE A 38 9.08 -11.00 -5.90
C ILE A 38 7.89 -11.86 -5.46
N VAL A 39 7.64 -11.91 -4.15
CA VAL A 39 6.45 -12.52 -3.57
C VAL A 39 5.59 -11.44 -2.94
N HIS A 40 4.36 -11.28 -3.46
CA HIS A 40 3.42 -10.29 -2.94
C HIS A 40 2.66 -10.85 -1.73
N HIS A 41 3.21 -10.74 -0.50
CA HIS A 41 2.44 -11.03 0.71
C HIS A 41 1.50 -9.87 1.08
N LEU A 42 1.82 -8.67 0.63
CA LEU A 42 1.01 -7.46 0.61
C LEU A 42 1.39 -6.61 -0.61
N ILE A 43 0.59 -5.61 -0.96
CA ILE A 43 0.95 -4.61 -1.98
C ILE A 43 1.12 -3.26 -1.29
N CYS A 44 2.33 -2.71 -1.35
CA CYS A 44 2.63 -1.39 -0.85
C CYS A 44 2.48 -0.36 -1.98
N LEU A 45 1.41 0.41 -1.97
CA LEU A 45 1.17 1.53 -2.86
C LEU A 45 1.74 2.81 -2.26
N GLN A 46 2.07 3.79 -3.09
CA GLN A 46 2.28 5.18 -2.66
C GLN A 46 1.13 6.04 -3.17
N TYR A 47 0.58 6.85 -2.29
CA TYR A 47 -0.51 7.77 -2.58
C TYR A 47 -0.03 9.21 -2.63
N ASN A 48 -0.51 9.97 -3.59
CA ASN A 48 -0.16 11.37 -3.77
C ASN A 48 -1.38 12.27 -3.55
N GLU A 49 -1.46 12.86 -2.36
CA GLU A 49 -2.53 13.77 -1.96
C GLU A 49 -2.61 15.02 -2.84
N LEU A 50 -1.45 15.53 -3.29
CA LEU A 50 -1.40 16.73 -4.13
C LEU A 50 -2.03 16.50 -5.52
N GLU A 51 -1.90 15.29 -6.05
CA GLU A 51 -2.53 14.94 -7.34
C GLU A 51 -4.04 14.75 -7.22
N THR A 52 -4.50 14.18 -6.11
CA THR A 52 -5.91 13.83 -5.91
C THR A 52 -6.74 14.93 -5.28
N GLY A 53 -6.11 15.83 -4.52
CA GLY A 53 -6.79 16.81 -3.68
C GLY A 53 -7.47 16.23 -2.44
N VAL A 54 -7.24 14.93 -2.15
CA VAL A 54 -7.86 14.21 -1.03
C VAL A 54 -6.77 13.70 -0.09
N SER A 55 -6.94 13.86 1.22
CA SER A 55 -6.00 13.33 2.20
C SER A 55 -5.95 11.79 2.16
N LYS A 56 -4.78 11.21 2.45
CA LYS A 56 -4.60 9.75 2.49
C LYS A 56 -5.58 9.08 3.46
N GLU A 57 -5.83 9.71 4.58
CA GLU A 57 -6.75 9.23 5.60
C GLU A 57 -8.19 9.10 5.07
N ARG A 58 -8.68 10.12 4.39
CA ARG A 58 -10.02 10.10 3.77
C ARG A 58 -10.09 9.05 2.66
N TYR A 59 -9.07 9.00 1.81
CA TYR A 59 -9.00 8.01 0.74
C TYR A 59 -9.00 6.57 1.27
N MET A 60 -8.21 6.28 2.30
CA MET A 60 -8.20 4.97 2.95
C MET A 60 -9.54 4.63 3.60
N LYS A 61 -10.14 5.58 4.31
CA LYS A 61 -11.46 5.40 4.93
C LYS A 61 -12.55 5.09 3.89
N ALA A 62 -12.49 5.71 2.71
CA ALA A 62 -13.39 5.40 1.61
C ALA A 62 -13.17 3.98 1.08
N LEU A 63 -11.91 3.53 0.93
CA LEU A 63 -11.59 2.15 0.54
C LEU A 63 -12.08 1.13 1.57
N GLU A 64 -11.93 1.42 2.86
CA GLU A 64 -12.41 0.56 3.94
C GLU A 64 -13.94 0.42 3.91
N LYS A 65 -14.66 1.50 3.63
CA LYS A 65 -16.13 1.47 3.44
C LYS A 65 -16.55 0.64 2.21
N GLU A 66 -15.71 0.56 1.19
CA GLU A 66 -15.90 -0.32 0.04
C GLU A 66 -15.42 -1.76 0.29
N GLY A 67 -15.05 -2.10 1.52
CA GLY A 67 -14.65 -3.46 1.92
C GLY A 67 -13.18 -3.82 1.64
N VAL A 68 -12.33 -2.86 1.29
CA VAL A 68 -10.91 -3.12 1.06
C VAL A 68 -10.13 -2.99 2.37
N ASN A 69 -9.46 -4.06 2.78
CA ASN A 69 -8.59 -4.03 3.95
C ASN A 69 -7.25 -3.36 3.60
N VAL A 70 -7.14 -2.08 3.93
CA VAL A 70 -5.94 -1.27 3.75
C VAL A 70 -5.33 -0.87 5.09
N SER A 71 -4.03 -0.59 5.09
CA SER A 71 -3.33 -0.06 6.27
C SER A 71 -2.28 0.98 5.86
N LYS A 72 -1.89 1.82 6.81
CA LYS A 72 -0.84 2.86 6.61
C LYS A 72 0.58 2.27 6.53
N GLY A 73 0.72 0.98 6.76
CA GLY A 73 2.02 0.35 6.90
C GLY A 73 2.67 0.63 8.26
N TYR A 74 4.00 0.73 8.28
CA TYR A 74 4.71 1.07 9.50
C TYR A 74 4.47 2.54 9.89
N PRO A 75 4.19 2.83 11.17
CA PRO A 75 3.94 4.19 11.65
C PRO A 75 5.21 5.05 11.70
N PHE A 76 6.38 4.38 11.79
CA PHE A 76 7.69 5.02 11.91
C PHE A 76 8.74 4.28 11.10
N THR A 77 9.89 4.91 10.90
CA THR A 77 11.10 4.23 10.45
C THR A 77 11.53 3.17 11.48
N LEU A 78 12.06 2.03 11.04
CA LEU A 78 12.38 0.90 11.92
C LEU A 78 13.32 1.30 13.07
N TYR A 79 14.29 2.18 12.83
CA TYR A 79 15.20 2.65 13.86
C TYR A 79 14.49 3.46 14.96
N ALA A 80 13.38 4.15 14.67
CA ALA A 80 12.61 4.90 15.68
C ALA A 80 11.83 3.97 16.63
N ILE A 81 11.61 2.72 16.24
CA ILE A 81 10.86 1.73 17.02
C ILE A 81 11.80 0.87 17.86
N TYR A 82 13.06 0.71 17.44
CA TYR A 82 13.97 -0.22 18.09
C TYR A 82 14.46 0.30 19.44
N TYR A 83 13.85 -0.19 20.50
CA TYR A 83 14.14 0.19 21.89
C TYR A 83 15.63 0.01 22.28
N GLY A 84 16.35 -0.95 21.67
CA GLY A 84 17.77 -1.19 21.91
C GLY A 84 18.67 -0.01 21.54
N PHE A 85 18.27 0.82 20.59
CA PHE A 85 19.02 2.03 20.23
C PHE A 85 18.88 3.12 21.28
N LYS A 86 17.70 3.28 21.87
CA LYS A 86 17.49 4.21 23.01
C LYS A 86 18.37 3.89 24.21
N LYS A 87 18.52 2.61 24.57
CA LYS A 87 19.42 2.15 25.62
C LYS A 87 20.89 2.50 25.36
N LYS A 88 21.29 2.62 24.08
CA LYS A 88 22.68 2.99 23.73
C LYS A 88 22.88 4.49 23.54
N GLY A 89 21.92 5.33 23.95
CA GLY A 89 22.02 6.79 23.80
C GLY A 89 21.90 7.29 22.37
N ILE A 90 21.50 6.42 21.43
CA ILE A 90 21.34 6.81 20.02
C ILE A 90 19.98 7.49 19.87
N ASN A 91 20.00 8.79 19.69
CA ASN A 91 18.79 9.59 19.44
C ASN A 91 18.54 9.71 17.94
N PHE A 92 17.43 9.15 17.48
CA PHE A 92 16.97 9.29 16.09
C PHE A 92 16.05 10.51 15.97
N LYS A 93 16.56 11.54 15.35
CA LYS A 93 15.76 12.75 15.04
C LYS A 93 14.98 12.54 13.76
N LYS A 94 13.77 13.12 13.69
CA LYS A 94 13.01 13.26 12.45
C LYS A 94 13.88 13.97 11.40
N GLY A 95 13.87 13.48 10.16
CA GLY A 95 14.71 13.98 9.09
C GLY A 95 16.03 13.20 8.88
N LEU A 96 16.36 12.24 9.75
CA LEU A 96 17.58 11.42 9.59
C LEU A 96 17.54 10.54 8.35
N CYS A 97 16.35 10.01 8.00
CA CYS A 97 16.14 9.20 6.80
C CYS A 97 14.98 9.78 5.96
N PRO A 98 15.17 10.93 5.30
CA PRO A 98 14.08 11.66 4.66
C PRO A 98 13.35 10.86 3.58
N ASN A 99 14.06 10.00 2.85
CA ASN A 99 13.44 9.13 1.84
C ASN A 99 12.53 8.08 2.46
N ALA A 100 12.96 7.42 3.55
CA ALA A 100 12.15 6.44 4.26
C ALA A 100 10.91 7.10 4.89
N GLU A 101 11.08 8.24 5.53
CA GLU A 101 9.99 9.03 6.13
C GLU A 101 8.96 9.45 5.07
N LYS A 102 9.42 9.89 3.89
CA LYS A 102 8.57 10.26 2.75
C LYS A 102 7.77 9.06 2.22
N VAL A 103 8.41 7.89 2.12
CA VAL A 103 7.73 6.64 1.69
C VAL A 103 6.67 6.26 2.70
N ILE A 104 6.98 6.23 3.99
CA ILE A 104 6.04 5.89 5.08
C ILE A 104 4.82 6.83 5.05
N LYS A 105 5.05 8.14 4.94
CA LYS A 105 3.97 9.13 4.86
C LYS A 105 2.99 8.85 3.72
N LYS A 106 3.48 8.37 2.58
CA LYS A 106 2.69 8.12 1.37
C LYS A 106 2.15 6.68 1.26
N SER A 107 2.60 5.76 2.10
CA SER A 107 2.26 4.34 1.97
C SER A 107 0.81 4.03 2.27
N ILE A 108 0.20 3.21 1.40
CA ILE A 108 -1.04 2.46 1.62
C ILE A 108 -0.76 1.00 1.30
N TRP A 109 -1.06 0.10 2.22
CA TRP A 109 -0.85 -1.34 2.05
C TRP A 109 -2.18 -2.06 1.86
N ILE A 110 -2.25 -2.92 0.83
CA ILE A 110 -3.36 -3.85 0.63
C ILE A 110 -2.97 -5.19 1.24
N ASN A 111 -3.76 -5.68 2.20
CA ASN A 111 -3.44 -6.85 3.03
C ASN A 111 -4.16 -8.15 2.59
N GLN A 112 -5.06 -8.09 1.61
CA GLN A 112 -6.00 -9.16 1.24
C GLN A 112 -5.47 -10.13 0.16
N LEU A 113 -4.18 -10.47 0.15
CA LEU A 113 -3.60 -11.30 -0.92
C LEU A 113 -3.31 -12.75 -0.54
N ARG A 114 -3.75 -13.19 0.63
CA ARG A 114 -3.50 -14.56 1.10
C ARG A 114 -4.64 -15.51 0.74
N PRO A 115 -4.35 -16.77 0.43
CA PRO A 115 -5.40 -17.79 0.29
C PRO A 115 -6.33 -17.80 1.52
N PRO A 116 -7.65 -17.96 1.32
CA PRO A 116 -8.31 -18.46 0.11
C PRO A 116 -8.65 -17.44 -0.98
N ALA A 117 -8.07 -16.23 -0.93
CA ALA A 117 -8.36 -15.18 -1.93
C ALA A 117 -8.24 -15.67 -3.38
N THR A 118 -9.19 -15.23 -4.20
CA THR A 118 -9.39 -15.63 -5.60
C THR A 118 -9.18 -14.43 -6.55
N ILE A 119 -9.29 -14.68 -7.83
CA ILE A 119 -9.26 -13.61 -8.85
C ILE A 119 -10.48 -12.69 -8.74
N ASN A 120 -11.61 -13.17 -8.23
CA ASN A 120 -12.80 -12.34 -8.03
C ASN A 120 -12.57 -11.34 -6.90
N ASP A 121 -11.96 -11.77 -5.79
CA ASP A 121 -11.57 -10.84 -4.71
C ASP A 121 -10.62 -9.76 -5.24
N ALA A 122 -9.69 -10.12 -6.12
CA ALA A 122 -8.80 -9.13 -6.74
C ALA A 122 -9.56 -8.15 -7.66
N LYS A 123 -10.59 -8.61 -8.39
CA LYS A 123 -11.46 -7.74 -9.19
C LYS A 123 -12.27 -6.78 -8.31
N ASP A 124 -12.77 -7.25 -7.17
CA ASP A 124 -13.54 -6.43 -6.23
C ASP A 124 -12.66 -5.33 -5.63
N ILE A 125 -11.43 -5.65 -5.23
CA ILE A 125 -10.45 -4.65 -4.80
C ILE A 125 -10.24 -3.59 -5.90
N ILE A 126 -10.02 -4.00 -7.15
CA ILE A 126 -9.82 -3.08 -8.29
C ILE A 126 -11.05 -2.21 -8.51
N LYS A 127 -12.26 -2.79 -8.45
CA LYS A 127 -13.54 -2.08 -8.59
C LYS A 127 -13.69 -1.01 -7.49
N ALA A 128 -13.38 -1.35 -6.26
CA ALA A 128 -13.42 -0.42 -5.13
C ALA A 128 -12.45 0.76 -5.33
N PHE A 129 -11.20 0.48 -5.68
CA PHE A 129 -10.21 1.53 -5.98
C PHE A 129 -10.67 2.45 -7.12
N ARG A 130 -11.21 1.90 -8.21
CA ARG A 130 -11.75 2.69 -9.32
C ARG A 130 -12.94 3.54 -8.89
N LYS A 131 -13.88 2.98 -8.11
CA LYS A 131 -15.04 3.70 -7.59
C LYS A 131 -14.60 4.89 -6.75
N VAL A 132 -13.70 4.69 -5.78
CA VAL A 132 -13.17 5.76 -4.93
C VAL A 132 -12.42 6.80 -5.79
N ASN A 133 -11.62 6.37 -6.75
CA ASN A 133 -10.86 7.27 -7.63
C ASN A 133 -11.74 8.10 -8.57
N ASN A 134 -12.87 7.55 -9.02
CA ASN A 134 -13.82 8.27 -9.86
C ASN A 134 -14.64 9.30 -9.07
N ASN A 135 -14.68 9.19 -7.75
CA ASN A 135 -15.46 10.06 -6.85
C ASN A 135 -14.56 10.93 -5.93
N LEU A 136 -13.33 11.25 -6.37
CA LEU A 136 -12.38 12.05 -5.57
C LEU A 136 -12.94 13.41 -5.18
N ILE A 137 -13.70 14.09 -6.05
CA ILE A 137 -14.30 15.40 -5.77
C ILE A 137 -15.21 15.32 -4.55
N GLN A 138 -16.08 14.30 -4.48
CA GLN A 138 -16.99 14.10 -3.34
C GLN A 138 -16.25 13.83 -2.02
N LEU A 139 -15.01 13.36 -2.08
CA LEU A 139 -14.18 13.13 -0.91
C LEU A 139 -13.43 14.37 -0.44
N GLN A 140 -13.39 15.44 -1.23
CA GLN A 140 -12.77 16.71 -0.85
C GLN A 140 -13.65 17.48 0.13
N ASP A 141 -14.96 17.35 0.00
CA ASP A 141 -15.98 18.11 0.75
C ASP A 141 -16.38 17.43 2.08
N LEU A 142 -15.84 16.24 2.38
CA LEU A 142 -16.05 15.51 3.63
C LEU A 142 -14.96 15.81 4.67
#